data_a456c8d80f88dd5b5ca2a6cc36060ddb
#
_entry.id   a456c8d80f88dd5b5ca2a6cc36060ddb
#
_cell.length_a   1.000
_cell.length_b   1.000
_cell.length_c   1.000
_cell.angle_alpha   90.00
_cell.angle_beta   90.00
_cell.angle_gamma   90.00
#
_symmetry.space_group_name_H-M   'P 1'
#
loop_
_entity.id
_entity.type
_entity.pdbx_description
1 polymer ?
#
loop_
_entity_poly.entity_id
_entity_poly.type
_entity_poly.pdbx_seq_one_letter_code
_entity_poly.pdbx_strand_id
1 'polypeptide(L)'
;MSISHRIRHIRKALDMTQEEFGHQLGTKRESITAVEIGRVSPSGLMITAICAKFNIREEWLRHGTGEMFLPPTHEKELAKFLKSLIERHDRDFVLQFLTVLTKLTPEDWHTLEKISVLLQAEQKGSSI
;
A
#
# COMPACT_ATOMS: atom_id res chain seq x y z
N MET A 1 12.71 18.44 -11.20
CA MET A 1 12.61 18.21 -9.75
C MET A 1 13.66 17.19 -9.33
N SER A 2 14.53 17.54 -8.41
CA SER A 2 15.56 16.64 -7.89
C SER A 2 14.98 15.61 -6.93
N ILE A 3 15.74 14.56 -6.61
CA ILE A 3 15.30 13.58 -5.62
C ILE A 3 15.08 14.22 -4.25
N SER A 4 15.90 15.21 -3.89
CA SER A 4 15.72 15.98 -2.65
C SER A 4 14.39 16.72 -2.61
N HIS A 5 14.00 17.32 -3.70
CA HIS A 5 12.69 17.97 -3.83
C HIS A 5 11.54 16.98 -3.77
N ARG A 6 11.71 15.82 -4.37
CA ARG A 6 10.68 14.76 -4.34
C ARG A 6 10.49 14.23 -2.92
N ILE A 7 11.55 14.04 -2.17
CA ILE A 7 11.46 13.61 -0.75
C ILE A 7 10.70 14.65 0.07
N ARG A 8 11.03 15.92 -0.12
CA ARG A 8 10.32 17.02 0.55
C ARG A 8 8.83 17.05 0.14
N HIS A 9 8.57 16.81 -1.14
CA HIS A 9 7.19 16.76 -1.66
C HIS A 9 6.38 15.63 -1.01
N ILE A 10 6.97 14.45 -0.85
CA ILE A 10 6.35 13.32 -0.15
C ILE A 10 5.98 13.73 1.28
N ARG A 11 6.93 14.30 2.00
CA ARG A 11 6.71 14.71 3.39
C ARG A 11 5.55 15.70 3.51
N LYS A 12 5.52 16.70 2.65
CA LYS A 12 4.46 17.69 2.65
C LYS A 12 3.10 17.11 2.23
N ALA A 13 3.09 16.20 1.28
CA ALA A 13 1.87 15.51 0.86
C ALA A 13 1.27 14.66 2.00
N LEU A 14 2.12 14.14 2.90
CA LEU A 14 1.71 13.37 4.07
C LEU A 14 1.43 14.27 5.29
N ASP A 15 1.58 15.57 5.13
CA ASP A 15 1.35 16.56 6.18
C ASP A 15 2.20 16.30 7.44
N MET A 16 3.46 15.97 7.23
CA MET A 16 4.41 15.66 8.30
C MET A 16 5.47 16.74 8.44
N THR A 17 5.92 16.97 9.68
CA THR A 17 7.11 17.76 9.94
C THR A 17 8.36 16.93 9.61
N GLN A 18 9.51 17.58 9.48
CA GLN A 18 10.79 16.86 9.28
C GLN A 18 11.08 15.89 10.43
N GLU A 19 10.74 16.28 11.65
CA GLU A 19 10.90 15.43 12.83
C GLU A 19 10.03 14.20 12.78
N GLU A 20 8.73 14.36 12.46
CA GLU A 20 7.79 13.26 12.32
C GLU A 20 8.20 12.30 11.20
N PHE A 21 8.58 12.85 10.06
CA PHE A 21 9.04 12.07 8.91
C PHE A 21 10.30 11.26 9.25
N GLY A 22 11.27 11.90 9.91
CA GLY A 22 12.48 11.25 10.38
C GLY A 22 12.17 10.13 11.39
N HIS A 23 11.27 10.39 12.33
CA HIS A 23 10.85 9.41 13.31
C HIS A 23 10.25 8.16 12.65
N GLN A 24 9.39 8.35 11.65
CA GLN A 24 8.79 7.25 10.91
C GLN A 24 9.82 6.40 10.17
N LEU A 25 10.91 7.00 9.76
CA LEU A 25 12.00 6.31 9.05
C LEU A 25 13.12 5.81 9.98
N GLY A 26 12.99 6.05 11.28
CA GLY A 26 14.03 5.66 12.26
C GLY A 26 15.29 6.50 12.17
N THR A 27 15.20 7.75 11.72
CA THR A 27 16.34 8.66 11.60
C THR A 27 16.03 9.99 12.29
N LYS A 28 17.05 10.85 12.36
CA LYS A 28 16.95 12.15 13.02
C LYS A 28 16.47 13.23 12.07
N ARG A 29 15.87 14.29 12.63
CA ARG A 29 15.44 15.47 11.89
C ARG A 29 16.57 16.05 11.04
N GLU A 30 17.77 16.15 11.60
CA GLU A 30 18.94 16.70 10.93
C GLU A 30 19.28 15.95 9.65
N SER A 31 19.11 14.63 9.66
CA SER A 31 19.33 13.80 8.47
C SER A 31 18.32 14.12 7.38
N ILE A 32 17.06 14.31 7.75
CA ILE A 32 16.00 14.69 6.79
C ILE A 32 16.26 16.08 6.23
N THR A 33 16.62 17.03 7.08
CA THR A 33 16.96 18.39 6.65
C THR A 33 18.11 18.38 5.64
N ALA A 34 19.17 17.66 5.92
CA ALA A 34 20.34 17.57 5.04
C ALA A 34 20.00 16.99 3.67
N VAL A 35 19.15 15.98 3.63
CA VAL A 35 18.71 15.37 2.38
C VAL A 35 17.79 16.33 1.60
N GLU A 36 16.86 16.98 2.27
CA GLU A 36 15.89 17.88 1.60
C GLU A 36 16.55 19.12 0.99
N ILE A 37 17.58 19.65 1.61
CA ILE A 37 18.33 20.79 1.04
C ILE A 37 19.38 20.39 0.01
N GLY A 38 19.55 19.09 -0.25
CA GLY A 38 20.50 18.60 -1.23
C GLY A 38 21.94 18.53 -0.75
N ARG A 39 22.19 18.73 0.55
CA ARG A 39 23.53 18.68 1.13
C ARG A 39 24.10 17.25 1.14
N VAL A 40 23.23 16.28 1.35
CA VAL A 40 23.56 14.86 1.36
C VAL A 40 22.59 14.14 0.44
N SER A 41 23.11 13.26 -0.41
CA SER A 41 22.27 12.40 -1.24
C SER A 41 21.62 11.32 -0.37
N PRO A 42 20.34 11.00 -0.59
CA PRO A 42 19.73 9.93 0.16
C PRO A 42 20.38 8.58 -0.19
N SER A 43 20.61 7.76 0.83
CA SER A 43 21.16 6.42 0.62
C SER A 43 20.12 5.52 -0.02
N GLY A 44 20.59 4.42 -0.65
CA GLY A 44 19.66 3.41 -1.18
C GLY A 44 18.75 2.84 -0.11
N LEU A 45 19.28 2.69 1.12
CA LEU A 45 18.49 2.22 2.26
C LEU A 45 17.38 3.21 2.63
N MET A 46 17.67 4.50 2.64
CA MET A 46 16.66 5.54 2.90
C MET A 46 15.58 5.54 1.83
N ILE A 47 15.96 5.45 0.55
CA ILE A 47 15.01 5.39 -0.56
C ILE A 47 14.08 4.19 -0.42
N THR A 48 14.64 3.01 -0.14
CA THR A 48 13.87 1.79 0.07
C THR A 48 12.92 1.94 1.26
N ALA A 49 13.38 2.53 2.36
CA ALA A 49 12.57 2.74 3.55
C ALA A 49 11.40 3.69 3.28
N ILE A 50 11.63 4.78 2.56
CA ILE A 50 10.57 5.73 2.19
C ILE A 50 9.51 5.04 1.33
N CYS A 51 9.93 4.31 0.32
CA CYS A 51 9.01 3.62 -0.59
C CYS A 51 8.18 2.57 0.13
N ALA A 52 8.80 1.78 1.01
CA ALA A 52 8.10 0.74 1.76
C ALA A 52 7.15 1.32 2.82
N LYS A 53 7.58 2.35 3.54
CA LYS A 53 6.79 2.92 4.64
C LYS A 53 5.57 3.70 4.16
N PHE A 54 5.72 4.45 3.07
CA PHE A 54 4.69 5.38 2.61
C PHE A 54 4.03 4.99 1.30
N ASN A 55 4.31 3.79 0.80
CA ASN A 55 3.77 3.27 -0.47
C ASN A 55 4.09 4.19 -1.65
N ILE A 56 5.34 4.60 -1.75
CA ILE A 56 5.83 5.46 -2.83
C ILE A 56 6.43 4.59 -3.94
N ARG A 57 6.18 4.96 -5.18
CA ARG A 57 6.82 4.31 -6.32
C ARG A 57 8.29 4.68 -6.36
N GLU A 58 9.16 3.69 -6.34
CA GLU A 58 10.61 3.92 -6.39
C GLU A 58 11.02 4.65 -7.66
N GLU A 59 10.41 4.31 -8.80
CA GLU A 59 10.64 4.98 -10.07
C GLU A 59 10.32 6.47 -10.02
N TRP A 60 9.21 6.83 -9.37
CA TRP A 60 8.86 8.22 -9.19
C TRP A 60 9.88 8.94 -8.29
N LEU A 61 10.28 8.31 -7.19
CA LEU A 61 11.22 8.92 -6.26
C LEU A 61 12.61 9.10 -6.89
N ARG A 62 13.09 8.10 -7.60
CA ARG A 62 14.43 8.15 -8.23
C ARG A 62 14.45 8.97 -9.51
N HIS A 63 13.45 8.86 -10.36
CA HIS A 63 13.47 9.40 -11.71
C HIS A 63 12.37 10.42 -12.02
N GLY A 64 11.40 10.55 -11.16
CA GLY A 64 10.28 11.47 -11.36
C GLY A 64 9.25 10.98 -12.37
N THR A 65 9.29 9.71 -12.76
CA THR A 65 8.36 9.14 -13.73
C THR A 65 7.22 8.37 -13.04
N GLY A 66 6.02 8.48 -13.62
CA GLY A 66 4.84 7.80 -13.10
C GLY A 66 4.19 8.55 -11.95
N GLU A 67 3.30 7.87 -11.25
CA GLU A 67 2.59 8.43 -10.10
C GLU A 67 3.40 8.25 -8.83
N MET A 68 3.27 9.21 -7.91
CA MET A 68 3.99 9.22 -6.65
C MET A 68 3.61 8.04 -5.76
N PHE A 69 2.33 7.81 -5.55
CA PHE A 69 1.84 6.76 -4.68
C PHE A 69 1.54 5.48 -5.44
N LEU A 70 1.89 4.35 -4.82
CA LEU A 70 1.40 3.05 -5.26
C LEU A 70 -0.10 2.97 -4.94
N PRO A 71 -0.91 2.32 -5.81
CA PRO A 71 -2.30 2.07 -5.47
C PRO A 71 -2.37 1.21 -4.21
N PRO A 72 -3.43 1.37 -3.37
CA PRO A 72 -3.58 0.55 -2.18
C PRO A 72 -3.57 -0.93 -2.59
N THR A 73 -2.75 -1.74 -1.89
CA THR A 73 -2.69 -3.16 -2.17
C THR A 73 -3.97 -3.81 -1.67
N HIS A 74 -4.58 -4.66 -2.48
CA HIS A 74 -5.77 -5.41 -2.08
C HIS A 74 -5.53 -6.21 -0.80
N GLU A 75 -4.29 -6.61 -0.54
CA GLU A 75 -3.91 -7.34 0.66
C GLU A 75 -4.20 -6.57 1.95
N LYS A 76 -3.89 -5.28 2.01
CA LYS A 76 -4.16 -4.45 3.19
C LYS A 76 -5.64 -4.26 3.43
N GLU A 77 -6.39 -4.01 2.37
CA GLU A 77 -7.85 -3.87 2.45
C GLU A 77 -8.50 -5.18 2.88
N LEU A 78 -8.03 -6.28 2.30
CA LEU A 78 -8.51 -7.61 2.65
C LEU A 78 -8.23 -7.95 4.12
N ALA A 79 -7.03 -7.63 4.60
CA ALA A 79 -6.67 -7.86 6.01
C ALA A 79 -7.57 -7.08 6.96
N LYS A 80 -7.87 -5.81 6.66
CA LYS A 80 -8.81 -5.00 7.45
C LYS A 80 -10.21 -5.58 7.44
N PHE A 81 -10.66 -6.02 6.29
CA PHE A 81 -11.98 -6.63 6.12
C PHE A 81 -12.09 -7.92 6.92
N LEU A 82 -11.10 -8.81 6.83
CA LEU A 82 -11.07 -10.06 7.58
C LEU A 82 -11.06 -9.81 9.09
N LYS A 83 -10.31 -8.81 9.56
CA LYS A 83 -10.30 -8.44 10.96
C LYS A 83 -11.68 -7.97 11.42
N SER A 84 -12.36 -7.16 10.61
CA SER A 84 -13.71 -6.67 10.94
C SER A 84 -14.72 -7.80 10.99
N LEU A 85 -14.61 -8.81 10.12
CA LEU A 85 -15.47 -9.97 10.13
C LEU A 85 -15.30 -10.81 11.40
N ILE A 86 -14.06 -10.99 11.86
CA ILE A 86 -13.76 -11.76 13.06
C ILE A 86 -14.30 -11.08 14.32
N GLU A 87 -14.38 -9.75 14.34
CA GLU A 87 -14.87 -8.95 15.46
C GLU A 87 -16.40 -8.83 15.51
N ARG A 88 -17.11 -9.33 14.50
CA ARG A 88 -18.59 -9.24 14.42
C ARG A 88 -19.28 -10.22 15.37
N HIS A 89 -20.58 -9.96 15.62
CA HIS A 89 -21.43 -10.81 16.46
C HIS A 89 -21.69 -12.20 15.88
N ASP A 90 -21.61 -12.33 14.56
CA ASP A 90 -21.76 -13.60 13.85
C ASP A 90 -20.42 -14.30 13.62
N ARG A 91 -19.52 -14.12 14.55
CA ARG A 91 -18.14 -14.62 14.49
C ARG A 91 -18.05 -16.11 14.18
N ASP A 92 -18.91 -16.93 14.79
CA ASP A 92 -18.86 -18.39 14.61
C ASP A 92 -19.14 -18.78 13.17
N PHE A 93 -20.15 -18.16 12.56
CA PHE A 93 -20.44 -18.38 11.15
C PHE A 93 -19.29 -17.95 10.25
N VAL A 94 -18.72 -16.78 10.51
CA VAL A 94 -17.61 -16.24 9.72
C VAL A 94 -16.38 -17.17 9.82
N LEU A 95 -16.06 -17.64 11.02
CA LEU A 95 -14.92 -18.56 11.22
C LEU A 95 -15.15 -19.88 10.51
N GLN A 96 -16.36 -20.42 10.56
CA GLN A 96 -16.72 -21.64 9.83
C GLN A 96 -16.59 -21.45 8.33
N PHE A 97 -17.10 -20.34 7.80
CA PHE A 97 -17.01 -20.02 6.38
C PHE A 97 -15.56 -19.90 5.92
N LEU A 98 -14.74 -19.15 6.67
CA LEU A 98 -13.31 -18.98 6.36
C LEU A 98 -12.56 -20.33 6.43
N THR A 99 -12.92 -21.19 7.39
CA THR A 99 -12.33 -22.52 7.52
C THR A 99 -12.63 -23.38 6.29
N VAL A 100 -13.85 -23.30 5.76
CA VAL A 100 -14.22 -24.00 4.52
C VAL A 100 -13.34 -23.55 3.36
N LEU A 101 -13.05 -22.25 3.26
CA LEU A 101 -12.20 -21.73 2.20
C LEU A 101 -10.79 -22.33 2.22
N THR A 102 -10.26 -22.67 3.40
CA THR A 102 -8.93 -23.30 3.51
C THR A 102 -8.91 -24.73 2.97
N LYS A 103 -10.06 -25.37 2.83
CA LYS A 103 -10.19 -26.73 2.33
C LYS A 103 -10.43 -26.81 0.83
N LEU A 104 -10.55 -25.66 0.16
CA LEU A 104 -10.76 -25.63 -1.29
C LEU A 104 -9.49 -26.09 -2.01
N THR A 105 -9.70 -26.90 -3.05
CA THR A 105 -8.64 -27.34 -3.95
C THR A 105 -8.28 -26.23 -4.93
N PRO A 106 -7.12 -26.30 -5.61
CA PRO A 106 -6.81 -25.35 -6.69
C PRO A 106 -7.88 -25.28 -7.79
N GLU A 107 -8.54 -26.40 -8.08
CA GLU A 107 -9.63 -26.45 -9.05
C GLU A 107 -10.84 -25.67 -8.56
N ASP A 108 -11.18 -25.78 -7.29
CA ASP A 108 -12.25 -25.03 -6.68
C ASP A 108 -11.99 -23.51 -6.76
N TRP A 109 -10.77 -23.09 -6.47
CA TRP A 109 -10.36 -21.69 -6.58
C TRP A 109 -10.47 -21.18 -8.02
N HIS A 110 -10.07 -22.01 -8.98
CA HIS A 110 -10.18 -21.68 -10.40
C HIS A 110 -11.65 -21.50 -10.82
N THR A 111 -12.54 -22.35 -10.32
CA THR A 111 -13.98 -22.22 -10.56
C THR A 111 -14.54 -20.92 -9.99
N LEU A 112 -14.13 -20.54 -8.76
CA LEU A 112 -14.54 -19.28 -8.16
C LEU A 112 -14.05 -18.07 -8.96
N GLU A 113 -12.83 -18.12 -9.45
CA GLU A 113 -12.27 -17.08 -10.31
C GLU A 113 -13.12 -16.92 -11.58
N LYS A 114 -13.47 -18.02 -12.21
CA LYS A 114 -14.33 -18.05 -13.40
C LYS A 114 -15.68 -17.41 -13.13
N ILE A 115 -16.30 -17.75 -12.01
CA ILE A 115 -17.59 -17.17 -11.58
C ILE A 115 -17.44 -15.66 -11.40
N SER A 116 -16.37 -15.21 -10.77
CA SER A 116 -16.09 -13.79 -10.54
C SER A 116 -16.00 -13.01 -11.87
N VAL A 117 -15.32 -13.58 -12.86
CA VAL A 117 -15.20 -12.96 -14.20
C VAL A 117 -16.56 -12.87 -14.87
N LEU A 118 -17.38 -13.93 -14.79
CA LEU A 118 -18.72 -13.93 -15.36
C LEU A 118 -19.64 -12.90 -14.70
N LEU A 119 -19.54 -12.74 -13.39
CA LEU A 119 -20.31 -11.71 -12.66
C LEU A 119 -19.92 -10.30 -13.08
N GLN A 120 -18.64 -10.04 -13.29
CA GLN A 120 -18.18 -8.74 -13.79
C GLN A 120 -18.70 -8.44 -15.19
N ALA A 121 -18.73 -9.43 -16.06
CA ALA A 121 -19.26 -9.28 -17.42
C ALA A 121 -20.76 -8.97 -17.39
N GLU A 122 -21.51 -9.60 -16.50
CA GLU A 122 -22.95 -9.36 -16.32
C GLU A 122 -23.23 -7.96 -15.78
N GLN A 123 -22.44 -7.51 -14.82
CA GLN A 123 -22.55 -6.14 -14.29
C GLN A 123 -22.31 -5.08 -15.34
N LYS A 124 -21.35 -5.29 -16.24
CA LYS A 124 -21.09 -4.39 -17.36
C LYS A 124 -22.25 -4.39 -18.36
N GLY A 125 -22.90 -5.53 -18.56
CA GLY A 125 -24.08 -5.66 -19.44
C GLY A 125 -25.32 -4.99 -18.88
N SER A 126 -25.47 -4.89 -17.56
CA SER A 126 -26.63 -4.29 -16.90
C SER A 126 -26.48 -2.79 -16.63
N SER A 127 -25.34 -2.21 -16.94
CA SER A 127 -25.04 -0.78 -16.74
C SER A 127 -25.58 0.13 -17.85
N ILE A 128 -26.46 -0.35 -18.66
CA ILE A 128 -27.03 0.40 -19.78
C ILE A 128 -28.18 1.29 -19.31
#